data_dc349ddb96b2e84e58737b83f6e0a6bd
#
_entry.id   dc349ddb96b2e84e58737b83f6e0a6bd
#
_cell.length_a   1.000
_cell.length_b   1.000
_cell.length_c   1.000
_cell.angle_alpha   90.00
_cell.angle_beta   90.00
_cell.angle_gamma   90.00
#
_symmetry.space_group_name_H-M   'P 1'
#
loop_
_entity.id
_entity.type
_entity.pdbx_description
1 polymer ?
#
loop_
_entity_poly.entity_id
_entity_poly.type
_entity_poly.pdbx_seq_one_letter_code
_entity_poly.pdbx_strand_id
1 'polypeptide(L)'
;HGFTSPRNPNLSIIELQLQDPTGRIKVTRFLAGKRFSNPSYLHGQTRQYPNGATVAVSGLVKSGPYGISFQDPLIEVMESAQAPLRSSRIGRLLPVYPLTEGLTADRFRSLIERVLPSVRLWPEPLPRVRREARQLLSREKALVAIHRPESSEQLQQARHRLVFDEFLLLQLGLMQRRAALKQRSAPCLRITSDRDGLMGRFLTL
;
A
#
# COMPACT_ATOMS: atom_id res chain seq x y z
N HIS A 1 28.84 -4.18 -12.39
CA HIS A 1 29.40 -3.19 -13.31
C HIS A 1 28.40 -2.06 -13.52
N GLY A 2 28.84 -0.83 -13.34
CA GLY A 2 28.00 0.38 -13.52
C GLY A 2 28.71 1.38 -14.43
N PHE A 3 28.01 1.92 -15.42
CA PHE A 3 28.54 2.89 -16.37
C PHE A 3 27.48 3.87 -16.85
N THR A 4 27.92 5.02 -17.33
CA THR A 4 27.04 5.99 -17.96
C THR A 4 26.92 5.65 -19.46
N SER A 5 25.71 5.73 -20.00
CA SER A 5 25.47 5.43 -21.41
C SER A 5 26.25 6.38 -22.31
N PRO A 6 27.01 5.88 -23.29
CA PRO A 6 27.75 6.74 -24.24
C PRO A 6 26.83 7.60 -25.11
N ARG A 7 25.59 7.16 -25.34
CA ARG A 7 24.59 7.87 -26.17
C ARG A 7 23.76 8.87 -25.39
N ASN A 8 23.68 8.72 -24.07
CA ASN A 8 22.88 9.60 -23.23
C ASN A 8 23.58 9.82 -21.87
N PRO A 9 24.27 10.96 -21.66
CA PRO A 9 24.98 11.23 -20.41
C PRO A 9 24.09 11.39 -19.19
N ASN A 10 22.76 11.47 -19.37
CA ASN A 10 21.79 11.50 -18.29
C ASN A 10 21.26 10.09 -17.94
N LEU A 11 21.74 9.04 -18.59
CA LEU A 11 21.33 7.66 -18.35
C LEU A 11 22.52 6.85 -17.88
N SER A 12 22.44 6.31 -16.68
CA SER A 12 23.41 5.34 -16.15
C SER A 12 22.81 3.97 -16.11
N ILE A 13 23.64 2.97 -16.31
CA ILE A 13 23.24 1.56 -16.42
C ILE A 13 24.06 0.77 -15.41
N ILE A 14 23.39 -0.05 -14.59
CA ILE A 14 24.02 -1.03 -13.72
C ILE A 14 23.69 -2.41 -14.27
N GLU A 15 24.71 -3.18 -14.55
CA GLU A 15 24.58 -4.56 -15.01
C GLU A 15 25.14 -5.52 -13.96
N LEU A 16 24.33 -6.51 -13.58
CA LEU A 16 24.71 -7.61 -12.72
C LEU A 16 24.47 -8.92 -13.47
N GLN A 17 25.30 -9.90 -13.21
CA GLN A 17 25.09 -11.24 -13.69
C GLN A 17 24.80 -12.14 -12.51
N LEU A 18 23.65 -12.79 -12.54
CA LEU A 18 23.23 -13.75 -11.54
C LEU A 18 23.45 -15.15 -12.09
N GLN A 19 23.79 -16.07 -11.21
CA GLN A 19 23.99 -17.47 -11.53
C GLN A 19 23.36 -18.34 -10.45
N ASP A 20 22.65 -19.37 -10.89
CA ASP A 20 22.17 -20.46 -10.04
C ASP A 20 22.58 -21.82 -10.64
N PRO A 21 22.23 -22.96 -10.02
CA PRO A 21 22.52 -24.27 -10.58
C PRO A 21 21.89 -24.55 -11.95
N THR A 22 20.86 -23.81 -12.33
CA THR A 22 20.11 -24.00 -13.59
C THR A 22 20.63 -23.14 -14.73
N GLY A 23 21.32 -22.03 -14.44
CA GLY A 23 21.86 -21.17 -15.48
C GLY A 23 22.27 -19.77 -15.03
N ARG A 24 22.37 -18.87 -16.01
CA ARG A 24 22.77 -17.48 -15.80
C ARG A 24 21.74 -16.54 -16.38
N ILE A 25 21.46 -15.44 -15.65
CA ILE A 25 20.58 -14.39 -16.10
C ILE A 25 21.21 -13.02 -15.86
N LYS A 26 21.01 -12.11 -16.78
CA LYS A 26 21.46 -10.71 -16.69
C LYS A 26 20.42 -9.86 -16.00
N VAL A 27 20.87 -8.97 -15.14
CA VAL A 27 20.06 -7.93 -14.54
C VAL A 27 20.53 -6.59 -15.06
N THR A 28 19.60 -5.77 -15.57
CA THR A 28 19.90 -4.42 -16.03
C THR A 28 19.02 -3.42 -15.27
N ARG A 29 19.64 -2.41 -14.66
CA ARG A 29 18.96 -1.29 -14.01
C ARG A 29 19.30 0.00 -14.72
N PHE A 30 18.26 0.77 -15.05
CA PHE A 30 18.38 2.08 -15.67
C PHE A 30 18.18 3.19 -14.64
N LEU A 31 19.12 4.10 -14.57
CA LEU A 31 19.10 5.25 -13.66
C LEU A 31 19.10 6.54 -14.48
N ALA A 32 17.95 7.18 -14.59
CA ALA A 32 17.78 8.41 -15.34
C ALA A 32 18.05 9.65 -14.47
N GLY A 33 18.90 10.55 -14.96
CA GLY A 33 19.22 11.81 -14.33
C GLY A 33 20.71 12.01 -14.05
N LYS A 34 21.18 13.25 -14.24
CA LYS A 34 22.58 13.67 -14.06
C LYS A 34 23.20 13.27 -12.72
N ARG A 35 22.41 13.29 -11.65
CA ARG A 35 22.85 12.90 -10.30
C ARG A 35 23.34 11.45 -10.20
N PHE A 36 22.88 10.58 -11.07
CA PHE A 36 23.23 9.16 -11.09
C PHE A 36 24.44 8.85 -11.97
N SER A 37 24.90 9.83 -12.78
CA SER A 37 26.07 9.68 -13.66
C SER A 37 27.41 9.88 -12.94
N ASN A 38 27.38 10.20 -11.64
CA ASN A 38 28.57 10.35 -10.83
C ASN A 38 29.24 8.97 -10.62
N PRO A 39 30.51 8.79 -10.97
CA PRO A 39 31.24 7.52 -10.78
C PRO A 39 31.21 7.01 -9.34
N SER A 40 31.32 7.89 -8.34
CA SER A 40 31.27 7.52 -6.93
C SER A 40 29.89 6.95 -6.55
N TYR A 41 28.81 7.49 -7.12
CA TYR A 41 27.46 6.97 -6.92
C TYR A 41 27.31 5.57 -7.52
N LEU A 42 27.73 5.41 -8.78
CA LEU A 42 27.69 4.11 -9.47
C LEU A 42 28.50 3.04 -8.73
N HIS A 43 29.68 3.41 -8.26
CA HIS A 43 30.52 2.54 -7.47
C HIS A 43 29.88 2.16 -6.11
N GLY A 44 29.23 3.10 -5.46
CA GLY A 44 28.44 2.85 -4.25
C GLY A 44 27.29 1.88 -4.49
N GLN A 45 26.58 2.03 -5.62
CA GLN A 45 25.48 1.14 -6.00
C GLN A 45 25.97 -0.30 -6.29
N THR A 46 27.10 -0.45 -6.98
CA THR A 46 27.65 -1.78 -7.27
C THR A 46 28.20 -2.48 -6.01
N ARG A 47 28.71 -1.71 -5.04
CA ARG A 47 29.17 -2.27 -3.75
C ARG A 47 28.03 -2.87 -2.91
N GLN A 48 26.77 -2.47 -3.15
CA GLN A 48 25.62 -3.08 -2.47
C GLN A 48 25.42 -4.54 -2.86
N TYR A 49 26.00 -4.97 -3.99
CA TYR A 49 25.91 -6.33 -4.51
C TYR A 49 27.32 -6.90 -4.71
N PRO A 50 28.01 -7.34 -3.64
CA PRO A 50 29.36 -7.89 -3.74
C PRO A 50 29.38 -9.14 -4.62
N ASN A 51 30.49 -9.37 -5.30
CA ASN A 51 30.69 -10.60 -6.05
C ASN A 51 30.61 -11.82 -5.12
N GLY A 52 29.83 -12.83 -5.53
CA GLY A 52 29.57 -14.01 -4.71
C GLY A 52 28.47 -13.86 -3.67
N ALA A 53 27.83 -12.67 -3.56
CA ALA A 53 26.69 -12.52 -2.67
C ALA A 53 25.49 -13.33 -3.15
N THR A 54 24.82 -13.98 -2.22
CA THR A 54 23.53 -14.61 -2.48
C THR A 54 22.44 -13.54 -2.50
N VAL A 55 21.62 -13.53 -3.55
CA VAL A 55 20.57 -12.53 -3.74
C VAL A 55 19.24 -13.17 -4.06
N ALA A 56 18.16 -12.56 -3.57
CA ALA A 56 16.81 -12.82 -4.04
C ALA A 56 16.42 -11.73 -5.03
N VAL A 57 15.86 -12.13 -6.17
CA VAL A 57 15.47 -11.20 -7.24
C VAL A 57 14.02 -11.43 -7.63
N SER A 58 13.27 -10.36 -7.78
CA SER A 58 11.88 -10.37 -8.25
C SER A 58 11.66 -9.24 -9.24
N GLY A 59 11.10 -9.55 -10.40
CA GLY A 59 10.85 -8.56 -11.42
C GLY A 59 10.40 -9.16 -12.74
N LEU A 60 10.20 -8.28 -13.71
CA LEU A 60 9.80 -8.66 -15.05
C LEU A 60 10.99 -9.22 -15.82
N VAL A 61 10.83 -10.41 -16.40
CA VAL A 61 11.81 -11.05 -17.27
C VAL A 61 11.45 -10.70 -18.71
N LYS A 62 12.43 -10.21 -19.46
CA LYS A 62 12.30 -9.93 -20.91
C LYS A 62 13.27 -10.76 -21.70
N SER A 63 12.80 -11.27 -22.83
CA SER A 63 13.66 -11.88 -23.86
C SER A 63 14.06 -10.82 -24.88
N GLY A 64 15.34 -10.79 -25.22
CA GLY A 64 15.91 -9.86 -26.19
C GLY A 64 16.97 -10.52 -27.06
N PRO A 65 17.60 -9.79 -27.98
CA PRO A 65 18.62 -10.31 -28.88
C PRO A 65 19.84 -10.91 -28.17
N TYR A 66 20.07 -10.49 -26.92
CA TYR A 66 21.19 -10.93 -26.10
C TYR A 66 20.81 -11.93 -24.99
N GLY A 67 19.62 -12.55 -25.15
CA GLY A 67 19.10 -13.53 -24.18
C GLY A 67 18.06 -12.95 -23.23
N ILE A 68 17.84 -13.68 -22.14
CA ILE A 68 16.85 -13.36 -21.11
C ILE A 68 17.48 -12.43 -20.08
N SER A 69 16.75 -11.40 -19.68
CA SER A 69 17.21 -10.46 -18.65
C SER A 69 16.08 -9.97 -17.76
N PHE A 70 16.40 -9.66 -16.50
CA PHE A 70 15.54 -8.86 -15.64
C PHE A 70 15.69 -7.37 -15.97
N GLN A 71 14.58 -6.68 -16.07
CA GLN A 71 14.56 -5.22 -16.25
C GLN A 71 14.08 -4.55 -14.97
N ASP A 72 14.94 -3.69 -14.37
CA ASP A 72 14.68 -2.95 -13.13
C ASP A 72 14.07 -3.80 -12.00
N PRO A 73 14.63 -5.00 -11.67
CA PRO A 73 14.04 -5.85 -10.66
C PRO A 73 14.29 -5.32 -9.24
N LEU A 74 13.49 -5.83 -8.30
CA LEU A 74 13.84 -5.78 -6.89
C LEU A 74 14.94 -6.80 -6.60
N ILE A 75 16.00 -6.37 -5.94
CA ILE A 75 17.12 -7.22 -5.56
C ILE A 75 17.37 -7.03 -4.06
N GLU A 76 17.46 -8.12 -3.33
CA GLU A 76 17.84 -8.12 -1.92
C GLU A 76 18.99 -9.10 -1.68
N VAL A 77 20.01 -8.67 -0.96
CA VAL A 77 21.13 -9.51 -0.55
C VAL A 77 20.68 -10.35 0.64
N MET A 78 20.94 -11.65 0.57
CA MET A 78 20.63 -12.64 1.61
C MET A 78 21.90 -13.04 2.37
N GLU A 79 21.74 -13.43 3.62
CA GLU A 79 22.86 -13.95 4.44
C GLU A 79 23.41 -15.27 3.88
N SER A 80 22.54 -16.14 3.37
CA SER A 80 22.90 -17.38 2.68
C SER A 80 21.76 -17.86 1.78
N ALA A 81 22.06 -18.83 0.88
CA ALA A 81 21.07 -19.43 -0.01
C ALA A 81 19.99 -20.23 0.76
N GLN A 82 20.29 -20.73 1.94
CA GLN A 82 19.40 -21.49 2.81
C GLN A 82 18.69 -20.61 3.84
N ALA A 83 19.08 -19.35 3.97
CA ALA A 83 18.42 -18.43 4.89
C ALA A 83 16.95 -18.21 4.47
N PRO A 84 16.01 -18.21 5.43
CA PRO A 84 14.63 -17.88 5.10
C PRO A 84 14.56 -16.48 4.49
N LEU A 85 13.79 -16.34 3.42
CA LEU A 85 13.58 -15.05 2.77
C LEU A 85 12.85 -14.09 3.73
N ARG A 86 13.61 -13.32 4.51
CA ARG A 86 13.10 -12.27 5.39
C ARG A 86 12.96 -10.93 4.67
N SER A 87 12.70 -10.99 3.38
CA SER A 87 12.53 -9.81 2.56
C SER A 87 11.37 -8.97 3.05
N SER A 88 11.57 -7.66 3.12
CA SER A 88 10.50 -6.70 3.32
C SER A 88 9.70 -6.45 2.04
N ARG A 89 10.18 -6.92 0.88
CA ARG A 89 9.63 -6.60 -0.45
C ARG A 89 9.39 -7.81 -1.34
N ILE A 90 10.24 -8.83 -1.28
CA ILE A 90 10.17 -10.00 -2.16
C ILE A 90 9.35 -11.11 -1.49
N GLY A 91 8.48 -11.78 -2.27
CA GLY A 91 7.68 -12.90 -1.79
C GLY A 91 6.50 -12.53 -0.88
N ARG A 92 6.07 -11.26 -0.88
CA ARG A 92 4.95 -10.79 -0.06
C ARG A 92 4.09 -9.76 -0.78
N LEU A 93 2.87 -9.58 -0.27
CA LEU A 93 1.99 -8.50 -0.71
C LEU A 93 2.56 -7.15 -0.25
N LEU A 94 2.76 -6.25 -1.20
CA LEU A 94 3.26 -4.91 -0.93
C LEU A 94 2.13 -3.88 -1.04
N PRO A 95 2.01 -2.97 -0.06
CA PRO A 95 1.09 -1.86 -0.18
C PRO A 95 1.58 -0.87 -1.24
N VAL A 96 0.64 -0.39 -2.06
CA VAL A 96 0.86 0.69 -3.01
C VAL A 96 0.22 1.95 -2.47
N TYR A 97 1.03 2.99 -2.30
CA TYR A 97 0.59 4.28 -1.79
C TYR A 97 0.58 5.32 -2.91
N PRO A 98 -0.38 6.26 -2.92
CA PRO A 98 -0.28 7.44 -3.75
C PRO A 98 0.94 8.27 -3.28
N LEU A 99 1.79 8.64 -4.22
CA LEU A 99 3.03 9.34 -3.93
C LEU A 99 2.99 10.76 -4.50
N THR A 100 3.71 11.66 -3.86
CA THR A 100 3.98 13.02 -4.33
C THR A 100 5.40 13.14 -4.83
N GLU A 101 5.71 14.19 -5.58
CA GLU A 101 7.05 14.46 -6.08
C GLU A 101 8.08 14.49 -4.92
N GLY A 102 9.23 13.85 -5.14
CA GLY A 102 10.31 13.76 -4.15
C GLY A 102 10.15 12.63 -3.12
N LEU A 103 9.01 11.92 -3.06
CA LEU A 103 8.79 10.79 -2.16
C LEU A 103 8.79 9.47 -2.93
N THR A 104 9.74 8.58 -2.60
CA THR A 104 9.77 7.23 -3.18
C THR A 104 8.90 6.25 -2.40
N ALA A 105 8.37 5.22 -3.08
CA ALA A 105 7.54 4.19 -2.46
C ALA A 105 8.26 3.48 -1.30
N ASP A 106 9.54 3.18 -1.46
CA ASP A 106 10.34 2.51 -0.42
C ASP A 106 10.53 3.40 0.81
N ARG A 107 10.79 4.68 0.61
CA ARG A 107 10.91 5.64 1.72
C ARG A 107 9.59 5.76 2.48
N PHE A 108 8.47 5.81 1.76
CA PHE A 108 7.16 5.90 2.40
C PHE A 108 6.83 4.61 3.17
N ARG A 109 7.08 3.42 2.60
CA ARG A 109 6.92 2.13 3.31
C ARG A 109 7.74 2.08 4.58
N SER A 110 9.02 2.48 4.51
CA SER A 110 9.90 2.52 5.69
C SER A 110 9.39 3.45 6.78
N LEU A 111 8.79 4.59 6.43
CA LEU A 111 8.16 5.48 7.40
C LEU A 111 6.94 4.81 8.06
N ILE A 112 6.07 4.18 7.28
CA ILE A 112 4.92 3.44 7.80
C ILE A 112 5.38 2.32 8.76
N GLU A 113 6.37 1.52 8.37
CA GLU A 113 6.91 0.45 9.23
C GLU A 113 7.43 0.96 10.58
N ARG A 114 8.03 2.14 10.61
CA ARG A 114 8.51 2.77 11.85
C ARG A 114 7.37 3.27 12.74
N VAL A 115 6.28 3.73 12.16
CA VAL A 115 5.12 4.25 12.90
C VAL A 115 4.17 3.13 13.33
N LEU A 116 4.09 2.05 12.56
CA LEU A 116 3.13 0.97 12.76
C LEU A 116 3.11 0.38 14.18
N PRO A 117 4.24 0.22 14.91
CA PRO A 117 4.21 -0.26 16.29
C PRO A 117 3.43 0.64 17.28
N SER A 118 3.27 1.93 16.97
CA SER A 118 2.51 2.87 17.81
C SER A 118 1.00 2.62 17.78
N VAL A 119 0.50 1.90 16.78
CA VAL A 119 -0.94 1.58 16.63
C VAL A 119 -1.50 0.80 17.83
N ARG A 120 -0.65 0.02 18.53
CA ARG A 120 -1.03 -0.68 19.77
C ARG A 120 -1.47 0.25 20.90
N LEU A 121 -1.05 1.52 20.85
CA LEU A 121 -1.43 2.54 21.83
C LEU A 121 -2.80 3.15 21.54
N TRP A 122 -3.37 2.86 20.39
CA TRP A 122 -4.64 3.43 19.97
C TRP A 122 -5.80 2.62 20.60
N PRO A 123 -6.81 3.29 21.17
CA PRO A 123 -7.92 2.60 21.79
C PRO A 123 -8.75 1.82 20.78
N GLU A 124 -9.21 0.65 21.18
CA GLU A 124 -10.19 -0.13 20.45
C GLU A 124 -11.60 0.42 20.73
N PRO A 125 -12.30 1.01 19.74
CA PRO A 125 -13.59 1.62 19.98
C PRO A 125 -14.75 0.61 20.05
N LEU A 126 -14.55 -0.59 19.48
CA LEU A 126 -15.58 -1.62 19.47
C LEU A 126 -15.42 -2.61 20.62
N PRO A 127 -16.45 -2.80 21.45
CA PRO A 127 -16.44 -3.84 22.47
C PRO A 127 -16.15 -5.22 21.89
N ARG A 128 -15.42 -6.04 22.62
CA ARG A 128 -15.00 -7.39 22.19
C ARG A 128 -16.17 -8.23 21.69
N VAL A 129 -17.27 -8.25 22.45
CA VAL A 129 -18.49 -9.02 22.08
C VAL A 129 -19.03 -8.59 20.71
N ARG A 130 -19.02 -7.27 20.41
CA ARG A 130 -19.50 -6.75 19.12
C ARG A 130 -18.59 -7.11 17.95
N ARG A 131 -17.27 -7.16 18.19
CA ARG A 131 -16.29 -7.57 17.21
C ARG A 131 -16.40 -9.06 16.87
N GLU A 132 -16.46 -9.91 17.91
CA GLU A 132 -16.57 -11.37 17.76
C GLU A 132 -17.85 -11.76 17.04
N ALA A 133 -18.99 -11.17 17.40
CA ALA A 133 -20.27 -11.43 16.74
C ALA A 133 -20.28 -11.09 15.24
N ARG A 134 -19.34 -10.25 14.76
CA ARG A 134 -19.20 -9.85 13.35
C ARG A 134 -17.93 -10.34 12.71
N GLN A 135 -17.16 -11.18 13.39
CA GLN A 135 -15.87 -11.71 12.92
C GLN A 135 -14.88 -10.61 12.50
N LEU A 136 -14.90 -9.48 13.20
CA LEU A 136 -14.03 -8.34 12.92
C LEU A 136 -12.70 -8.46 13.67
N LEU A 137 -11.60 -8.13 12.99
CA LEU A 137 -10.30 -7.97 13.62
C LEU A 137 -10.34 -6.81 14.64
N SER A 138 -9.41 -6.82 15.61
CA SER A 138 -9.16 -5.60 16.39
C SER A 138 -8.62 -4.49 15.48
N ARG A 139 -8.79 -3.22 15.90
CA ARG A 139 -8.27 -2.07 15.17
C ARG A 139 -6.77 -2.19 14.94
N GLU A 140 -6.01 -2.56 15.98
CA GLU A 140 -4.56 -2.78 15.88
C GLU A 140 -4.23 -3.83 14.81
N LYS A 141 -4.84 -5.03 14.89
CA LYS A 141 -4.58 -6.11 13.92
C LYS A 141 -4.96 -5.70 12.49
N ALA A 142 -6.06 -4.98 12.32
CA ALA A 142 -6.48 -4.52 11.00
C ALA A 142 -5.52 -3.48 10.41
N LEU A 143 -5.06 -2.52 11.22
CA LEU A 143 -4.10 -1.51 10.77
C LEU A 143 -2.73 -2.12 10.46
N VAL A 144 -2.27 -3.08 11.25
CA VAL A 144 -1.04 -3.80 10.92
C VAL A 144 -1.20 -4.60 9.64
N ALA A 145 -2.28 -5.36 9.51
CA ALA A 145 -2.50 -6.26 8.37
C ALA A 145 -2.77 -5.53 7.05
N ILE A 146 -3.36 -4.32 7.06
CA ILE A 146 -3.57 -3.55 5.82
C ILE A 146 -2.24 -3.06 5.22
N HIS A 147 -1.24 -2.80 6.07
CA HIS A 147 0.08 -2.32 5.66
C HIS A 147 1.10 -3.46 5.51
N ARG A 148 0.91 -4.57 6.22
CA ARG A 148 1.81 -5.71 6.22
C ARG A 148 1.03 -7.03 6.26
N PRO A 149 0.27 -7.34 5.20
CA PRO A 149 -0.49 -8.58 5.15
C PRO A 149 0.42 -9.79 4.98
N GLU A 150 0.11 -10.87 5.69
CA GLU A 150 0.80 -12.16 5.55
C GLU A 150 0.13 -13.03 4.49
N SER A 151 -1.18 -12.80 4.24
CA SER A 151 -1.96 -13.48 3.21
C SER A 151 -3.02 -12.57 2.62
N SER A 152 -3.61 -12.99 1.49
CA SER A 152 -4.75 -12.31 0.86
C SER A 152 -5.98 -12.30 1.75
N GLU A 153 -6.22 -13.38 2.50
CA GLU A 153 -7.34 -13.50 3.43
C GLU A 153 -7.20 -12.51 4.57
N GLN A 154 -6.00 -12.41 5.15
CA GLN A 154 -5.73 -11.45 6.21
C GLN A 154 -5.92 -10.01 5.72
N LEU A 155 -5.50 -9.71 4.48
CA LEU A 155 -5.72 -8.42 3.85
C LEU A 155 -7.21 -8.11 3.70
N GLN A 156 -8.03 -9.08 3.27
CA GLN A 156 -9.47 -8.92 3.15
C GLN A 156 -10.14 -8.68 4.50
N GLN A 157 -9.77 -9.44 5.53
CA GLN A 157 -10.26 -9.22 6.89
C GLN A 157 -9.91 -7.84 7.44
N ALA A 158 -8.70 -7.37 7.16
CA ALA A 158 -8.27 -6.02 7.54
C ALA A 158 -9.11 -4.94 6.84
N ARG A 159 -9.31 -5.08 5.53
CA ARG A 159 -10.19 -4.18 4.75
C ARG A 159 -11.63 -4.20 5.27
N HIS A 160 -12.18 -5.37 5.53
CA HIS A 160 -13.52 -5.53 6.07
C HIS A 160 -13.69 -4.75 7.39
N ARG A 161 -12.71 -4.87 8.31
CA ARG A 161 -12.73 -4.13 9.57
C ARG A 161 -12.66 -2.62 9.36
N LEU A 162 -11.75 -2.12 8.53
CA LEU A 162 -11.58 -0.68 8.33
C LEU A 162 -12.78 -0.05 7.63
N VAL A 163 -13.33 -0.72 6.62
CA VAL A 163 -14.57 -0.30 5.95
C VAL A 163 -15.74 -0.29 6.95
N PHE A 164 -15.86 -1.30 7.82
CA PHE A 164 -16.86 -1.30 8.87
C PHE A 164 -16.73 -0.08 9.80
N ASP A 165 -15.52 0.25 10.23
CA ASP A 165 -15.28 1.43 11.08
C ASP A 165 -15.69 2.73 10.39
N GLU A 166 -15.37 2.91 9.12
CA GLU A 166 -15.73 4.10 8.33
C GLU A 166 -17.27 4.24 8.21
N PHE A 167 -17.95 3.15 7.82
CA PHE A 167 -19.40 3.16 7.73
C PHE A 167 -20.09 3.34 9.08
N LEU A 168 -19.55 2.76 10.14
CA LEU A 168 -20.07 2.95 11.49
C LEU A 168 -20.00 4.43 11.91
N LEU A 169 -18.87 5.08 11.69
CA LEU A 169 -18.69 6.50 12.00
C LEU A 169 -19.66 7.37 11.19
N LEU A 170 -19.83 7.07 9.91
CA LEU A 170 -20.79 7.76 9.05
C LEU A 170 -22.22 7.60 9.57
N GLN A 171 -22.63 6.38 9.90
CA GLN A 171 -23.98 6.09 10.42
C GLN A 171 -24.21 6.76 11.78
N LEU A 172 -23.25 6.73 12.68
CA LEU A 172 -23.34 7.42 13.96
C LEU A 172 -23.53 8.94 13.78
N GLY A 173 -22.78 9.55 12.87
CA GLY A 173 -22.91 10.96 12.53
C GLY A 173 -24.31 11.31 11.99
N LEU A 174 -24.85 10.48 11.09
CA LEU A 174 -26.20 10.64 10.55
C LEU A 174 -27.27 10.45 11.63
N MET A 175 -27.12 9.48 12.52
CA MET A 175 -28.05 9.26 13.64
C MET A 175 -28.05 10.43 14.63
N GLN A 176 -26.88 10.97 14.96
CA GLN A 176 -26.75 12.17 15.80
C GLN A 176 -27.45 13.37 15.17
N ARG A 177 -27.22 13.60 13.88
CA ARG A 177 -27.90 14.68 13.14
C ARG A 177 -29.41 14.48 13.13
N ARG A 178 -29.88 13.27 12.89
CA ARG A 178 -31.33 12.95 12.93
C ARG A 178 -31.94 13.17 14.32
N ALA A 179 -31.23 12.77 15.38
CA ALA A 179 -31.66 13.02 16.75
C ALA A 179 -31.76 14.51 17.06
N ALA A 180 -30.76 15.30 16.67
CA ALA A 180 -30.77 16.75 16.82
C ALA A 180 -31.89 17.41 16.04
N LEU A 181 -32.22 16.97 14.83
CA LEU A 181 -33.34 17.46 14.04
C LEU A 181 -34.69 17.14 14.69
N LYS A 182 -34.84 15.94 15.27
CA LYS A 182 -36.09 15.57 15.99
C LYS A 182 -36.34 16.39 17.25
N GLN A 183 -35.32 16.97 17.88
CA GLN A 183 -35.43 17.83 19.05
C GLN A 183 -35.84 19.27 18.70
N ARG A 184 -35.74 19.65 17.41
CA ARG A 184 -36.20 20.97 16.97
C ARG A 184 -37.72 20.98 16.92
N SER A 185 -38.35 21.94 17.59
CA SER A 185 -39.78 22.18 17.42
C SER A 185 -40.03 22.72 16.02
N ALA A 186 -40.94 22.12 15.29
CA ALA A 186 -41.42 22.63 14.03
C ALA A 186 -42.74 23.40 14.27
N PRO A 187 -42.99 24.48 13.53
CA PRO A 187 -44.29 25.12 13.61
C PRO A 187 -45.38 24.13 13.21
N CYS A 188 -46.42 24.04 14.03
CA CYS A 188 -47.58 23.21 13.74
C CYS A 188 -48.34 23.81 12.56
N LEU A 189 -48.23 23.18 11.39
CA LEU A 189 -49.10 23.56 10.27
C LEU A 189 -50.49 22.95 10.51
N ARG A 190 -51.47 23.80 10.83
CA ARG A 190 -52.88 23.37 10.88
C ARG A 190 -53.31 23.04 9.46
N ILE A 191 -53.49 21.78 9.18
CA ILE A 191 -54.09 21.32 7.93
C ILE A 191 -55.61 21.51 8.13
N THR A 192 -56.15 22.57 7.54
CA THR A 192 -57.60 22.72 7.44
C THR A 192 -58.10 21.66 6.45
N SER A 193 -59.07 20.85 6.88
CA SER A 193 -59.68 19.79 6.07
C SER A 193 -60.63 20.35 4.97
N ASP A 194 -60.55 21.64 4.66
CA ASP A 194 -61.26 22.25 3.56
C ASP A 194 -60.81 21.67 2.21
N ARG A 195 -61.79 21.25 1.40
CA ARG A 195 -61.55 20.77 0.03
C ARG A 195 -60.80 21.77 -0.83
N ASP A 196 -60.82 23.05 -0.52
CA ASP A 196 -60.06 24.11 -1.22
C ASP A 196 -58.69 24.40 -0.61
N GLY A 197 -58.31 23.71 0.48
CA GLY A 197 -57.03 23.80 1.11
C GLY A 197 -55.92 23.07 0.28
N LEU A 198 -54.66 23.41 0.56
CA LEU A 198 -53.46 22.82 -0.09
C LEU A 198 -53.50 21.30 -0.18
N MET A 199 -54.05 20.58 0.82
CA MET A 199 -54.22 19.14 0.83
C MET A 199 -55.34 18.68 -0.11
N GLY A 200 -56.44 19.39 -0.22
CA GLY A 200 -57.49 19.06 -1.18
C GLY A 200 -57.02 19.18 -2.62
N ARG A 201 -56.20 20.18 -2.93
CA ARG A 201 -55.55 20.35 -4.24
C ARG A 201 -54.50 19.30 -4.53
N PHE A 202 -53.79 18.81 -3.51
CA PHE A 202 -52.76 17.77 -3.68
C PHE A 202 -53.34 16.38 -3.89
N LEU A 203 -54.50 16.08 -3.30
CA LEU A 203 -55.19 14.79 -3.43
C LEU A 203 -56.08 14.71 -4.68
N THR A 204 -56.27 15.82 -5.40
CA THR A 204 -57.02 15.87 -6.68
C THR A 204 -56.12 15.91 -7.92
N LEU A 205 -54.80 15.84 -7.75
CA LEU A 205 -53.78 15.61 -8.80
C LEU A 205 -53.46 14.14 -8.91
#